data_8ae844ba346c855ae5983cca104bc519
#
_entry.id   8ae844ba346c855ae5983cca104bc519
#
_cell.length_a   1.000
_cell.length_b   1.000
_cell.length_c   1.000
_cell.angle_alpha   90.00
_cell.angle_beta   90.00
_cell.angle_gamma   90.00
#
_symmetry.space_group_name_H-M   'P 1'
#
loop_
_entity.id
_entity.type
_entity.pdbx_description
1 polymer ?
#
loop_
_entity_poly.entity_id
_entity_poly.type
_entity_poly.pdbx_seq_one_letter_code
_entity_poly.pdbx_strand_id
1 'polypeptide(L)'
;MPDWSQDDDVMPEGFQLLPEVLDTERRQALIAELSGLPAGAAGQRELLDQPWCQALAGWLHDLPALQPHLAPDAVAVQCTLFEKSPERNWLVTPHQDLAIPVASRVDHAALRGWSIKGGRHFVLAPAEVLARMLAVRLHLDDATQADGGLRFVLGSHRDGVLDEAALRRWREHAADVAVDARAGDALLMRPLVLHASSKASAHGRRRVLHFLFGPRELPFGLRWQIG
;
A
#
# COMPACT_ATOMS: atom_id res chain seq x y z
N MET A 1 -22.36 -2.57 13.70
CA MET A 1 -20.92 -2.39 13.86
C MET A 1 -20.27 -3.59 13.20
N PRO A 2 -19.40 -3.44 12.21
CA PRO A 2 -18.62 -4.58 11.72
C PRO A 2 -17.76 -5.09 12.87
N ASP A 3 -17.71 -6.40 13.00
CA ASP A 3 -16.85 -7.05 13.99
C ASP A 3 -15.41 -7.06 13.45
N TRP A 4 -14.58 -6.17 13.97
CA TRP A 4 -13.15 -6.02 13.63
C TRP A 4 -12.25 -7.01 14.37
N SER A 5 -12.82 -7.86 15.24
CA SER A 5 -12.08 -8.63 16.26
C SER A 5 -11.18 -9.76 15.72
N GLN A 6 -11.41 -10.25 14.51
CA GLN A 6 -10.57 -11.33 13.95
C GLN A 6 -9.33 -10.82 13.21
N ASP A 7 -9.35 -9.61 12.65
CA ASP A 7 -8.20 -9.05 11.92
C ASP A 7 -7.14 -8.45 12.86
N ASP A 8 -7.51 -8.05 14.08
CA ASP A 8 -6.60 -7.46 15.07
C ASP A 8 -5.58 -8.47 15.63
N ASP A 9 -5.90 -9.77 15.64
CA ASP A 9 -5.01 -10.79 16.18
C ASP A 9 -3.83 -11.10 15.25
N VAL A 10 -4.00 -10.97 13.93
CA VAL A 10 -2.97 -11.34 12.95
C VAL A 10 -1.96 -10.20 12.70
N MET A 11 -2.38 -8.94 12.85
CA MET A 11 -1.54 -7.76 12.62
C MET A 11 -1.89 -6.64 13.61
N PRO A 12 -1.62 -6.83 14.91
CA PRO A 12 -2.11 -5.94 15.98
C PRO A 12 -1.55 -4.52 15.90
N GLU A 13 -0.41 -4.30 15.27
CA GLU A 13 0.22 -2.99 15.09
C GLU A 13 -0.24 -2.27 13.83
N GLY A 14 -0.99 -2.95 12.95
CA GLY A 14 -1.45 -2.45 11.65
C GLY A 14 -0.46 -2.67 10.52
N PHE A 15 0.71 -3.22 10.79
CA PHE A 15 1.72 -3.62 9.80
C PHE A 15 2.55 -4.81 10.29
N GLN A 16 3.22 -5.50 9.36
CA GLN A 16 4.15 -6.59 9.64
C GLN A 16 5.22 -6.67 8.55
N LEU A 17 6.46 -6.86 8.95
CA LEU A 17 7.57 -7.15 8.03
C LEU A 17 7.72 -8.67 7.88
N LEU A 18 7.69 -9.14 6.65
CA LEU A 18 8.02 -10.52 6.26
C LEU A 18 9.40 -10.49 5.58
N PRO A 19 10.41 -11.10 6.18
CA PRO A 19 11.75 -11.12 5.58
C PRO A 19 11.84 -12.08 4.39
N GLU A 20 12.70 -11.78 3.45
CA GLU A 20 13.15 -12.67 2.37
C GLU A 20 12.02 -13.29 1.52
N VAL A 21 10.95 -12.52 1.29
CA VAL A 21 9.80 -12.95 0.45
C VAL A 21 10.24 -13.11 -1.01
N LEU A 22 11.10 -12.24 -1.51
CA LEU A 22 11.70 -12.35 -2.85
C LEU A 22 13.15 -12.85 -2.73
N ASP A 23 13.44 -13.95 -3.37
CA ASP A 23 14.84 -14.34 -3.61
C ASP A 23 15.55 -13.37 -4.56
N THR A 24 16.86 -13.49 -4.65
CA THR A 24 17.68 -12.61 -5.48
C THR A 24 17.35 -12.72 -6.96
N GLU A 25 17.06 -13.91 -7.48
CA GLU A 25 16.75 -14.14 -8.88
C GLU A 25 15.44 -13.45 -9.26
N ARG A 26 14.37 -13.70 -8.52
CA ARG A 26 13.06 -13.07 -8.75
C ARG A 26 13.15 -11.54 -8.61
N ARG A 27 13.85 -11.06 -7.60
CA ARG A 27 14.06 -9.62 -7.41
C ARG A 27 14.76 -8.98 -8.61
N GLN A 28 15.82 -9.60 -9.15
CA GLN A 28 16.55 -9.10 -10.33
C GLN A 28 15.67 -9.14 -11.59
N ALA A 29 14.85 -10.18 -11.77
CA ALA A 29 13.89 -10.24 -12.86
C ALA A 29 12.89 -9.08 -12.81
N LEU A 30 12.35 -8.76 -11.63
CA LEU A 30 11.43 -7.62 -11.45
C LEU A 30 12.12 -6.27 -11.74
N ILE A 31 13.37 -6.13 -11.35
CA ILE A 31 14.17 -4.93 -11.67
C ILE A 31 14.37 -4.78 -13.19
N ALA A 32 14.60 -5.89 -13.89
CA ALA A 32 14.72 -5.88 -15.35
C ALA A 32 13.40 -5.46 -16.03
N GLU A 33 12.26 -5.99 -15.60
CA GLU A 33 10.94 -5.59 -16.10
C GLU A 33 10.70 -4.09 -15.92
N LEU A 34 11.00 -3.55 -14.73
CA LEU A 34 10.87 -2.12 -14.46
C LEU A 34 11.79 -1.25 -15.30
N SER A 35 12.98 -1.75 -15.65
CA SER A 35 13.95 -1.01 -16.48
C SER A 35 13.49 -0.88 -17.93
N GLY A 36 12.60 -1.74 -18.39
CA GLY A 36 11.97 -1.69 -19.72
C GLY A 36 10.80 -0.70 -19.81
N LEU A 37 10.33 -0.16 -18.69
CA LEU A 37 9.21 0.76 -18.68
C LEU A 37 9.64 2.20 -18.99
N PRO A 38 8.77 3.01 -19.62
CA PRO A 38 9.02 4.44 -19.80
C PRO A 38 9.29 5.12 -18.45
N ALA A 39 10.22 6.06 -18.43
CA ALA A 39 10.49 6.84 -17.22
C ALA A 39 9.21 7.55 -16.76
N GLY A 40 8.66 7.09 -15.63
CA GLY A 40 7.40 7.58 -15.08
C GLY A 40 7.56 8.64 -14.01
N ALA A 41 6.45 9.14 -13.50
CA ALA A 41 6.39 9.95 -12.29
C ALA A 41 6.85 9.13 -11.06
N ALA A 42 7.14 9.80 -9.94
CA ALA A 42 7.59 9.19 -8.69
C ALA A 42 6.66 8.08 -8.11
N GLY A 43 5.44 7.96 -8.65
CA GLY A 43 4.48 6.90 -8.34
C GLY A 43 3.76 6.44 -9.61
N GLN A 44 4.32 5.47 -10.32
CA GLN A 44 3.68 4.86 -11.49
C GLN A 44 2.66 3.82 -11.02
N ARG A 45 1.36 4.06 -11.30
CA ARG A 45 0.22 3.33 -10.71
C ARG A 45 -0.39 2.23 -11.58
N GLU A 46 0.06 2.09 -12.81
CA GLU A 46 -0.62 1.26 -13.82
C GLU A 46 0.10 -0.08 -14.06
N LEU A 47 0.93 -0.51 -13.09
CA LEU A 47 1.75 -1.70 -13.28
C LEU A 47 0.92 -2.98 -13.35
N LEU A 48 -0.25 -3.01 -12.74
CA LEU A 48 -1.13 -4.19 -12.79
C LEU A 48 -1.68 -4.48 -14.20
N ASP A 49 -1.55 -3.53 -15.14
CA ASP A 49 -1.87 -3.75 -16.55
C ASP A 49 -0.78 -4.61 -17.27
N GLN A 50 0.39 -4.76 -16.63
CA GLN A 50 1.49 -5.56 -17.19
C GLN A 50 1.32 -7.04 -16.84
N PRO A 51 1.46 -7.98 -17.80
CA PRO A 51 1.30 -9.42 -17.54
C PRO A 51 2.22 -9.95 -16.43
N TRP A 52 3.47 -9.47 -16.37
CA TRP A 52 4.41 -9.86 -15.31
C TRP A 52 3.92 -9.43 -13.92
N CYS A 53 3.29 -8.27 -13.83
CA CYS A 53 2.78 -7.74 -12.55
C CYS A 53 1.51 -8.50 -12.11
N GLN A 54 0.65 -8.90 -13.04
CA GLN A 54 -0.51 -9.76 -12.76
C GLN A 54 -0.06 -11.14 -12.27
N ALA A 55 0.96 -11.73 -12.91
CA ALA A 55 1.54 -13.00 -12.47
C ALA A 55 2.16 -12.89 -11.07
N LEU A 56 2.85 -11.78 -10.78
CA LEU A 56 3.39 -11.50 -9.46
C LEU A 56 2.28 -11.33 -8.41
N ALA A 57 1.20 -10.64 -8.75
CA ALA A 57 0.03 -10.47 -7.87
C ALA A 57 -0.62 -11.81 -7.52
N GLY A 58 -0.80 -12.71 -8.51
CA GLY A 58 -1.30 -14.07 -8.29
C GLY A 58 -0.38 -14.88 -7.39
N TRP A 59 0.93 -14.82 -7.65
CA TRP A 59 1.91 -15.49 -6.81
C TRP A 59 1.90 -14.97 -5.36
N LEU A 60 1.81 -13.65 -5.15
CA LEU A 60 1.68 -13.05 -3.81
C LEU A 60 0.40 -13.52 -3.11
N HIS A 61 -0.72 -13.52 -3.84
CA HIS A 61 -1.99 -13.99 -3.29
C HIS A 61 -1.88 -15.43 -2.76
N ASP A 62 -1.15 -16.30 -3.46
CA ASP A 62 -1.04 -17.72 -3.12
C ASP A 62 0.08 -18.03 -2.09
N LEU A 63 0.84 -17.02 -1.67
CA LEU A 63 1.89 -17.21 -0.66
C LEU A 63 1.31 -17.58 0.70
N PRO A 64 1.71 -18.72 1.32
CA PRO A 64 1.22 -19.11 2.64
C PRO A 64 1.45 -18.06 3.72
N ALA A 65 2.53 -17.29 3.62
CA ALA A 65 2.84 -16.21 4.56
C ALA A 65 1.88 -15.01 4.47
N LEU A 66 1.22 -14.81 3.32
CA LEU A 66 0.27 -13.71 3.11
C LEU A 66 -1.18 -14.12 3.40
N GLN A 67 -1.51 -15.40 3.26
CA GLN A 67 -2.87 -15.92 3.38
C GLN A 67 -3.59 -15.51 4.68
N PRO A 68 -2.94 -15.53 5.87
CA PRO A 68 -3.60 -15.12 7.12
C PRO A 68 -4.00 -13.64 7.15
N HIS A 69 -3.41 -12.81 6.28
CA HIS A 69 -3.61 -11.35 6.25
C HIS A 69 -4.59 -10.90 5.17
N LEU A 70 -4.91 -11.79 4.22
CA LEU A 70 -5.81 -11.52 3.10
C LEU A 70 -7.26 -11.88 3.44
N ALA A 71 -8.20 -11.04 3.02
CA ALA A 71 -9.60 -11.46 3.04
C ALA A 71 -9.79 -12.68 2.11
N PRO A 72 -10.71 -13.62 2.42
CA PRO A 72 -10.88 -14.86 1.64
C PRO A 72 -11.20 -14.65 0.15
N ASP A 73 -11.80 -13.50 -0.18
CA ASP A 73 -12.16 -13.09 -1.53
C ASP A 73 -11.26 -11.99 -2.09
N ALA A 74 -10.09 -11.77 -1.49
CA ALA A 74 -9.18 -10.71 -1.89
C ALA A 74 -8.71 -10.86 -3.34
N VAL A 75 -8.65 -9.74 -4.05
CA VAL A 75 -8.06 -9.63 -5.38
C VAL A 75 -7.08 -8.47 -5.42
N ALA A 76 -6.03 -8.58 -6.23
CA ALA A 76 -5.14 -7.46 -6.47
C ALA A 76 -5.87 -6.39 -7.28
N VAL A 77 -5.88 -5.13 -6.80
CA VAL A 77 -6.65 -4.04 -7.40
C VAL A 77 -5.78 -2.90 -7.89
N GLN A 78 -4.52 -2.84 -7.44
CA GLN A 78 -3.53 -1.85 -7.87
C GLN A 78 -2.11 -2.35 -7.59
N CYS A 79 -1.18 -1.96 -8.45
CA CYS A 79 0.25 -2.00 -8.17
C CYS A 79 0.89 -0.66 -8.54
N THR A 80 1.61 -0.06 -7.61
CA THR A 80 2.31 1.20 -7.79
C THR A 80 3.81 1.02 -7.56
N LEU A 81 4.64 1.47 -8.50
CA LEU A 81 6.06 1.64 -8.25
C LEU A 81 6.29 2.97 -7.50
N PHE A 82 6.84 2.90 -6.31
CA PHE A 82 7.41 4.04 -5.61
C PHE A 82 8.93 4.00 -5.71
N GLU A 83 9.49 5.04 -6.31
CA GLU A 83 10.92 5.16 -6.48
C GLU A 83 11.43 6.48 -5.89
N LYS A 84 12.32 6.39 -4.90
CA LYS A 84 13.12 7.52 -4.43
C LYS A 84 14.53 7.42 -4.97
N SER A 85 15.07 8.53 -5.40
CA SER A 85 16.45 8.71 -5.83
C SER A 85 16.91 10.12 -5.45
N PRO A 86 18.19 10.49 -5.65
CA PRO A 86 18.63 11.86 -5.43
C PRO A 86 17.83 12.90 -6.22
N GLU A 87 17.38 12.57 -7.44
CA GLU A 87 16.60 13.43 -8.32
C GLU A 87 15.10 13.43 -7.98
N ARG A 88 14.64 12.40 -7.27
CA ARG A 88 13.23 12.15 -6.93
C ARG A 88 13.09 11.86 -5.45
N ASN A 89 13.14 12.89 -4.63
CA ASN A 89 13.16 12.77 -3.18
C ASN A 89 12.10 13.68 -2.54
N TRP A 90 11.07 13.08 -1.98
CA TRP A 90 9.92 13.81 -1.39
C TRP A 90 9.61 13.32 0.02
N LEU A 91 9.03 14.22 0.80
CA LEU A 91 8.45 13.94 2.11
C LEU A 91 7.01 13.44 1.92
N VAL A 92 6.61 12.44 2.69
CA VAL A 92 5.22 12.02 2.86
C VAL A 92 4.82 12.30 4.31
N THR A 93 3.91 13.26 4.47
CA THR A 93 3.36 13.59 5.81
C THR A 93 2.52 12.45 6.35
N PRO A 94 2.33 12.33 7.67
CA PRO A 94 1.48 11.29 8.26
C PRO A 94 0.06 11.29 7.68
N HIS A 95 -0.36 10.14 7.13
CA HIS A 95 -1.66 9.94 6.49
C HIS A 95 -2.10 8.46 6.54
N GLN A 96 -3.36 8.21 6.21
CA GLN A 96 -3.92 6.90 5.92
C GLN A 96 -4.14 6.77 4.40
N ASP A 97 -4.05 5.56 3.85
CA ASP A 97 -4.34 5.28 2.44
C ASP A 97 -5.85 5.08 2.25
N LEU A 98 -6.58 6.15 1.99
CA LEU A 98 -8.06 6.14 1.95
C LEU A 98 -8.65 6.02 0.56
N ALA A 99 -7.89 6.31 -0.50
CA ALA A 99 -8.41 6.39 -1.86
C ALA A 99 -8.16 5.09 -2.63
N ILE A 100 -9.21 4.52 -3.20
CA ILE A 100 -9.16 3.31 -4.02
C ILE A 100 -9.41 3.60 -5.51
N PRO A 101 -8.80 2.85 -6.44
CA PRO A 101 -9.08 2.95 -7.87
C PRO A 101 -10.41 2.28 -8.22
N VAL A 102 -11.25 2.94 -9.00
CA VAL A 102 -12.55 2.41 -9.44
C VAL A 102 -12.76 2.61 -10.93
N ALA A 103 -13.54 1.75 -11.56
CA ALA A 103 -13.78 1.73 -13.01
C ALA A 103 -14.45 3.02 -13.50
N SER A 104 -15.38 3.56 -12.72
CA SER A 104 -16.11 4.76 -13.06
C SER A 104 -16.67 5.46 -11.82
N ARG A 105 -17.02 6.72 -11.97
CA ARG A 105 -17.75 7.45 -10.93
C ARG A 105 -19.16 6.92 -10.79
N VAL A 106 -19.59 6.72 -9.54
CA VAL A 106 -20.95 6.35 -9.16
C VAL A 106 -21.56 7.50 -8.35
N ASP A 107 -22.78 7.90 -8.68
CA ASP A 107 -23.52 8.90 -7.92
C ASP A 107 -24.22 8.24 -6.73
N HIS A 108 -23.63 8.38 -5.55
CA HIS A 108 -24.16 7.82 -4.29
C HIS A 108 -23.75 8.72 -3.12
N ALA A 109 -24.70 8.99 -2.21
CA ALA A 109 -24.51 9.93 -1.10
C ALA A 109 -23.38 9.53 -0.11
N ALA A 110 -23.06 8.25 0.00
CA ALA A 110 -21.97 7.75 0.84
C ALA A 110 -20.58 7.91 0.21
N LEU A 111 -20.49 8.22 -1.10
CA LEU A 111 -19.24 8.29 -1.84
C LEU A 111 -18.76 9.73 -1.99
N ARG A 112 -17.54 10.01 -1.55
CA ARG A 112 -16.93 11.35 -1.55
C ARG A 112 -15.46 11.29 -1.89
N GLY A 113 -14.84 12.46 -2.05
CA GLY A 113 -13.39 12.58 -2.32
C GLY A 113 -12.98 12.03 -3.68
N TRP A 114 -13.84 12.21 -4.69
CA TRP A 114 -13.57 11.81 -6.06
C TRP A 114 -12.37 12.56 -6.63
N SER A 115 -11.49 11.84 -7.31
CA SER A 115 -10.33 12.41 -8.01
C SER A 115 -9.96 11.57 -9.25
N ILE A 116 -9.19 12.16 -10.15
CA ILE A 116 -8.61 11.47 -11.30
C ILE A 116 -7.08 11.51 -11.15
N LYS A 117 -6.44 10.36 -11.22
CA LYS A 117 -4.97 10.22 -11.15
C LYS A 117 -4.53 9.30 -12.28
N GLY A 118 -3.67 9.77 -13.18
CA GLY A 118 -3.24 8.98 -14.34
C GLY A 118 -4.41 8.53 -15.22
N GLY A 119 -5.46 9.36 -15.39
CA GLY A 119 -6.63 9.00 -16.19
C GLY A 119 -7.63 8.05 -15.51
N ARG A 120 -7.35 7.55 -14.30
CA ARG A 120 -8.21 6.63 -13.54
C ARG A 120 -9.00 7.32 -12.46
N HIS A 121 -10.22 6.86 -12.23
CA HIS A 121 -11.07 7.35 -11.15
C HIS A 121 -10.61 6.80 -9.80
N PHE A 122 -10.60 7.66 -8.79
CA PHE A 122 -10.39 7.31 -7.38
C PHE A 122 -11.49 7.89 -6.54
N VAL A 123 -11.84 7.17 -5.48
CA VAL A 123 -12.82 7.61 -4.48
C VAL A 123 -12.30 7.28 -3.08
N LEU A 124 -12.63 8.09 -2.08
CA LEU A 124 -12.41 7.70 -0.69
C LEU A 124 -13.31 6.51 -0.38
N ALA A 125 -12.69 5.38 -0.04
CA ALA A 125 -13.41 4.14 0.22
C ALA A 125 -14.15 4.21 1.56
N PRO A 126 -15.31 3.53 1.67
CA PRO A 126 -15.92 3.28 2.96
C PRO A 126 -14.98 2.53 3.91
N ALA A 127 -15.08 2.81 5.22
CA ALA A 127 -14.20 2.23 6.22
C ALA A 127 -14.25 0.69 6.22
N GLU A 128 -15.43 0.11 5.99
CA GLU A 128 -15.64 -1.34 5.87
C GLU A 128 -14.90 -1.97 4.68
N VAL A 129 -14.67 -1.23 3.60
CA VAL A 129 -13.84 -1.69 2.48
C VAL A 129 -12.37 -1.63 2.85
N LEU A 130 -11.92 -0.50 3.41
CA LEU A 130 -10.51 -0.28 3.79
C LEU A 130 -10.03 -1.30 4.83
N ALA A 131 -10.91 -1.68 5.75
CA ALA A 131 -10.59 -2.66 6.76
C ALA A 131 -10.33 -4.08 6.20
N ARG A 132 -10.97 -4.42 5.08
CA ARG A 132 -10.75 -5.71 4.38
C ARG A 132 -9.59 -5.65 3.39
N MET A 133 -8.91 -4.52 3.29
CA MET A 133 -7.80 -4.35 2.36
C MET A 133 -6.45 -4.60 3.05
N LEU A 134 -5.51 -5.06 2.24
CA LEU A 134 -4.12 -5.23 2.60
C LEU A 134 -3.24 -4.56 1.55
N ALA A 135 -2.28 -3.77 2.00
CA ALA A 135 -1.18 -3.32 1.18
C ALA A 135 0.04 -4.23 1.39
N VAL A 136 0.66 -4.66 0.29
CA VAL A 136 1.89 -5.47 0.27
C VAL A 136 2.97 -4.68 -0.45
N ARG A 137 4.02 -4.33 0.25
CA ARG A 137 5.13 -3.52 -0.26
C ARG A 137 6.36 -4.41 -0.43
N LEU A 138 6.65 -4.79 -1.67
CA LEU A 138 7.86 -5.56 -2.01
C LEU A 138 9.04 -4.61 -2.18
N HIS A 139 10.07 -4.81 -1.38
CA HIS A 139 11.28 -4.00 -1.40
C HIS A 139 12.29 -4.58 -2.41
N LEU A 140 12.53 -3.84 -3.50
CA LEU A 140 13.54 -4.21 -4.49
C LEU A 140 14.94 -3.72 -4.12
N ASP A 141 15.00 -2.73 -3.26
CA ASP A 141 16.22 -2.16 -2.66
C ASP A 141 16.00 -2.00 -1.15
N ASP A 142 17.05 -1.82 -0.39
CA ASP A 142 16.97 -1.53 1.03
C ASP A 142 16.17 -0.25 1.28
N ALA A 143 15.45 -0.23 2.37
CA ALA A 143 14.57 0.87 2.76
C ALA A 143 14.71 1.15 4.27
N THR A 144 15.86 1.66 4.65
CA THR A 144 16.13 2.15 6.01
C THR A 144 15.57 3.55 6.22
N GLN A 145 15.68 4.07 7.43
CA GLN A 145 15.35 5.48 7.68
C GLN A 145 16.14 6.44 6.78
N ALA A 146 17.43 6.14 6.53
CA ALA A 146 18.28 6.95 5.66
C ALA A 146 17.79 6.95 4.19
N ASP A 147 17.15 5.86 3.76
CA ASP A 147 16.55 5.72 2.42
C ASP A 147 15.13 6.28 2.36
N GLY A 148 14.65 6.91 3.44
CA GLY A 148 13.27 7.39 3.56
C GLY A 148 12.26 6.25 3.68
N GLY A 149 12.58 5.22 4.46
CA GLY A 149 11.70 4.12 4.84
C GLY A 149 10.42 4.61 5.51
N LEU A 150 9.45 3.71 5.69
CA LEU A 150 8.18 4.05 6.34
C LEU A 150 8.34 4.11 7.86
N ARG A 151 7.51 4.96 8.46
CA ARG A 151 7.30 5.08 9.90
C ARG A 151 5.83 4.93 10.16
N PHE A 152 5.46 4.22 11.22
CA PHE A 152 4.09 3.87 11.56
C PHE A 152 3.74 4.31 12.96
N VAL A 153 2.49 4.74 13.15
CA VAL A 153 1.89 4.91 14.46
C VAL A 153 1.15 3.64 14.81
N LEU A 154 1.68 2.90 15.79
CA LEU A 154 1.19 1.56 16.18
C LEU A 154 -0.27 1.58 16.57
N GLY A 155 -1.06 0.64 16.03
CA GLY A 155 -2.46 0.45 16.39
C GLY A 155 -3.44 1.52 15.88
N SER A 156 -2.97 2.57 15.18
CA SER A 156 -3.81 3.68 14.71
C SER A 156 -4.91 3.27 13.72
N HIS A 157 -4.79 2.12 13.07
CA HIS A 157 -5.80 1.57 12.17
C HIS A 157 -7.10 1.17 12.89
N ARG A 158 -7.04 0.89 14.20
CA ARG A 158 -8.19 0.49 15.03
C ARG A 158 -9.20 1.61 15.21
N ASP A 159 -8.76 2.85 15.12
CA ASP A 159 -9.64 4.03 15.19
C ASP A 159 -10.41 4.26 13.87
N GLY A 160 -10.27 3.38 12.89
CA GLY A 160 -10.91 3.53 11.59
C GLY A 160 -10.37 4.70 10.78
N VAL A 161 -11.23 5.38 10.01
CA VAL A 161 -10.85 6.58 9.26
C VAL A 161 -10.72 7.77 10.23
N LEU A 162 -9.51 8.28 10.34
CA LEU A 162 -9.18 9.38 11.26
C LEU A 162 -9.64 10.73 10.67
N ASP A 163 -10.35 11.51 11.47
CA ASP A 163 -10.61 12.91 11.19
C ASP A 163 -9.38 13.78 11.53
N GLU A 164 -9.45 15.07 11.22
CA GLU A 164 -8.33 15.99 11.45
C GLU A 164 -7.96 16.11 12.94
N ALA A 165 -8.95 16.04 13.84
CA ALA A 165 -8.71 16.11 15.28
C ALA A 165 -8.01 14.84 15.79
N ALA A 166 -8.43 13.66 15.33
CA ALA A 166 -7.79 12.39 15.63
C ALA A 166 -6.37 12.33 15.07
N LEU A 167 -6.17 12.74 13.81
CA LEU A 167 -4.83 12.85 13.21
C LEU A 167 -3.89 13.75 14.03
N ARG A 168 -4.41 14.87 14.55
CA ARG A 168 -3.64 15.77 15.38
C ARG A 168 -3.25 15.12 16.72
N ARG A 169 -4.21 14.47 17.41
CA ARG A 169 -3.94 13.73 18.66
C ARG A 169 -2.85 12.66 18.47
N TRP A 170 -2.94 11.88 17.38
CA TRP A 170 -1.92 10.87 17.09
C TRP A 170 -0.54 11.49 16.84
N ARG A 171 -0.46 12.60 16.09
CA ARG A 171 0.80 13.31 15.82
C ARG A 171 1.45 13.90 17.07
N GLU A 172 0.66 14.36 18.03
CA GLU A 172 1.14 15.01 19.24
C GLU A 172 1.53 14.04 20.35
N HIS A 173 0.90 12.87 20.41
CA HIS A 173 0.99 11.98 21.57
C HIS A 173 1.56 10.59 21.26
N ALA A 174 1.64 10.18 20.02
CA ALA A 174 2.14 8.86 19.66
C ALA A 174 3.57 8.91 19.12
N ALA A 175 4.40 8.02 19.65
CA ALA A 175 5.68 7.72 19.02
C ALA A 175 5.42 6.93 17.73
N ASP A 176 6.05 7.34 16.64
CA ASP A 176 6.10 6.52 15.44
C ASP A 176 7.31 5.56 15.49
N VAL A 177 7.16 4.41 14.89
CA VAL A 177 8.21 3.39 14.78
C VAL A 177 8.67 3.31 13.33
N ALA A 178 9.97 3.46 13.11
CA ALA A 178 10.56 3.24 11.79
C ALA A 178 10.73 1.76 11.54
N VAL A 179 10.47 1.35 10.29
CA VAL A 179 10.65 -0.03 9.84
C VAL A 179 11.75 -0.04 8.79
N ASP A 180 12.87 -0.68 9.13
CA ASP A 180 13.93 -0.95 8.19
C ASP A 180 13.63 -2.26 7.46
N ALA A 181 13.49 -2.21 6.15
CA ALA A 181 13.30 -3.36 5.29
C ALA A 181 14.52 -3.55 4.39
N ARG A 182 14.90 -4.81 4.16
CA ARG A 182 15.97 -5.18 3.23
C ARG A 182 15.41 -5.48 1.85
N ALA A 183 16.28 -5.46 0.86
CA ALA A 183 15.95 -5.89 -0.48
C ALA A 183 15.51 -7.36 -0.48
N GLY A 184 14.29 -7.63 -0.94
CA GLY A 184 13.64 -8.95 -0.89
C GLY A 184 12.54 -9.07 0.16
N ASP A 185 12.48 -8.17 1.15
CA ASP A 185 11.43 -8.19 2.16
C ASP A 185 10.07 -7.72 1.61
N ALA A 186 9.00 -8.17 2.24
CA ALA A 186 7.66 -7.64 2.07
C ALA A 186 7.17 -6.97 3.35
N LEU A 187 6.77 -5.71 3.27
CA LEU A 187 6.12 -5.01 4.35
C LEU A 187 4.61 -5.00 4.09
N LEU A 188 3.87 -5.70 4.93
CA LEU A 188 2.41 -5.73 4.96
C LEU A 188 1.90 -4.55 5.77
N MET A 189 0.81 -3.90 5.34
CA MET A 189 0.19 -2.84 6.13
C MET A 189 -1.30 -2.71 5.84
N ARG A 190 -2.07 -2.38 6.88
CA ARG A 190 -3.47 -1.99 6.72
C ARG A 190 -3.54 -0.57 6.13
N PRO A 191 -4.43 -0.30 5.16
CA PRO A 191 -4.59 1.06 4.61
C PRO A 191 -4.92 2.12 5.68
N LEU A 192 -5.58 1.71 6.74
CA LEU A 192 -5.97 2.57 7.87
C LEU A 192 -4.84 2.84 8.87
N VAL A 193 -3.67 2.18 8.79
CA VAL A 193 -2.56 2.52 9.69
C VAL A 193 -1.97 3.87 9.30
N LEU A 194 -1.82 4.75 10.30
CA LEU A 194 -1.20 6.06 10.11
C LEU A 194 0.29 5.88 9.85
N HIS A 195 0.76 6.36 8.73
CA HIS A 195 2.15 6.20 8.32
C HIS A 195 2.70 7.44 7.61
N ALA A 196 4.02 7.53 7.58
CA ALA A 196 4.77 8.62 6.99
C ALA A 196 6.08 8.13 6.37
N SER A 197 6.74 8.94 5.56
CA SER A 197 8.13 8.70 5.17
C SER A 197 8.90 10.00 5.02
N SER A 198 10.11 10.05 5.58
CA SER A 198 11.03 11.17 5.43
C SER A 198 11.59 11.26 4.01
N LYS A 199 12.18 12.39 3.65
CA LYS A 199 13.10 12.43 2.52
C LYS A 199 14.26 11.48 2.79
N ALA A 200 14.73 10.80 1.74
CA ALA A 200 15.96 10.04 1.83
C ALA A 200 17.14 11.00 2.05
N SER A 201 18.04 10.66 2.96
CA SER A 201 19.33 11.33 3.18
C SER A 201 20.46 10.56 2.54
N ALA A 202 20.28 9.26 2.27
CA ALA A 202 21.21 8.44 1.51
C ALA A 202 21.16 8.79 0.02
N HIS A 203 22.30 8.57 -0.68
CA HIS A 203 22.41 8.80 -2.12
C HIS A 203 22.00 7.60 -2.97
N GLY A 204 21.36 6.59 -2.36
CA GLY A 204 20.90 5.38 -3.02
C GLY A 204 19.60 5.55 -3.81
N ARG A 205 19.20 4.45 -4.43
CA ARG A 205 17.90 4.29 -5.11
C ARG A 205 17.05 3.33 -4.27
N ARG A 206 15.81 3.68 -4.02
CA ARG A 206 14.85 2.86 -3.29
C ARG A 206 13.61 2.64 -4.12
N ARG A 207 13.43 1.41 -4.63
CA ARG A 207 12.26 0.98 -5.40
C ARG A 207 11.41 0.03 -4.57
N VAL A 208 10.12 0.29 -4.56
CA VAL A 208 9.12 -0.53 -3.86
C VAL A 208 7.93 -0.74 -4.79
N LEU A 209 7.55 -2.00 -5.01
CA LEU A 209 6.29 -2.36 -5.62
C LEU A 209 5.21 -2.41 -4.53
N HIS A 210 4.24 -1.53 -4.60
CA HIS A 210 3.17 -1.41 -3.63
C HIS A 210 1.87 -1.96 -4.24
N PHE A 211 1.54 -3.19 -3.87
CA PHE A 211 0.28 -3.84 -4.22
C PHE A 211 -0.81 -3.46 -3.22
N LEU A 212 -2.04 -3.29 -3.74
CA LEU A 212 -3.25 -3.26 -2.93
C LEU A 212 -4.09 -4.48 -3.26
N PHE A 213 -4.46 -5.22 -2.22
CA PHE A 213 -5.46 -6.28 -2.27
C PHE A 213 -6.73 -5.79 -1.59
N GLY A 214 -7.87 -6.06 -2.20
CA GLY A 214 -9.17 -5.66 -1.66
C GLY A 214 -10.23 -6.73 -1.90
N PRO A 215 -11.41 -6.62 -1.27
CA PRO A 215 -12.50 -7.57 -1.47
C PRO A 215 -12.92 -7.58 -2.94
N ARG A 216 -13.30 -8.74 -3.46
CA ARG A 216 -13.72 -8.89 -4.87
C ARG A 216 -14.87 -7.95 -5.23
N GLU A 217 -15.83 -7.78 -4.35
CA GLU A 217 -17.00 -6.94 -4.54
C GLU A 217 -16.92 -5.66 -3.73
N LEU A 218 -17.35 -4.55 -4.32
CA LEU A 218 -17.43 -3.25 -3.67
C LEU A 218 -18.90 -2.86 -3.44
N PRO A 219 -19.21 -2.13 -2.36
CA PRO A 219 -20.54 -1.63 -2.11
C PRO A 219 -20.94 -0.49 -3.07
N PHE A 220 -22.21 -0.08 -3.03
CA PHE A 220 -22.74 1.09 -3.72
C PHE A 220 -22.63 1.05 -5.25
N GLY A 221 -22.53 -0.14 -5.84
CA GLY A 221 -22.35 -0.30 -7.29
C GLY A 221 -20.95 0.07 -7.81
N LEU A 222 -19.99 0.31 -6.95
CA LEU A 222 -18.60 0.48 -7.32
C LEU A 222 -18.04 -0.80 -7.94
N ARG A 223 -17.11 -0.66 -8.86
CA ARG A 223 -16.30 -1.75 -9.41
C ARG A 223 -14.84 -1.33 -9.44
N TRP A 224 -13.95 -2.30 -9.21
CA TRP A 224 -12.53 -2.06 -9.33
C TRP A 224 -12.14 -1.67 -10.75
N GLN A 225 -11.14 -0.81 -10.87
CA GLN A 225 -10.42 -0.56 -12.11
C GLN A 225 -9.35 -1.65 -12.25
N ILE A 226 -9.74 -2.84 -12.68
CA ILE A 226 -8.82 -3.93 -13.03
C ILE A 226 -8.66 -3.89 -14.54
N GLY A 227 -7.43 -3.92 -15.05
CA GLY A 227 -7.10 -3.95 -16.47
C GLY A 227 -7.43 -5.27 -17.13
#